data_190999006900a39d4da0b2d9bbc844d6
#
_entry.id   190999006900a39d4da0b2d9bbc844d6
#
_cell.length_a   1.000
_cell.length_b   1.000
_cell.length_c   1.000
_cell.angle_alpha   90.00
_cell.angle_beta   90.00
_cell.angle_gamma   90.00
#
_symmetry.space_group_name_H-M   'P 1'
#
loop_
_entity.id
_entity.type
_entity.pdbx_description
1 polymer ?
#
loop_
_entity_poly.entity_id
_entity_poly.type
_entity_poly.pdbx_seq_one_letter_code
_entity_poly.pdbx_strand_id
1 'polypeptide(L)'
;PKASWLLKGAARAGLERPTAVQSLTVPAALCGCDVLAVAETGSGKTLAFGWPLLAHVAAQEASRGSEPVALVVVPTRELCEQVYRELTRHARYAPRAVGTVAVFGGAGKWEMARELKKAGSDVVVATPGRMMEFLQEQVVDLQARCTFLVVDEADRMFELGFQDQLTSLAQRIRPSRQAIFTTATLPPKVDGLVRSA
;
A
#
# COMPACT_ATOMS: atom_id res chain seq x y z
N PRO A 1 -10.30 17.94 11.40
CA PRO A 1 -10.83 16.80 10.73
C PRO A 1 -10.65 16.77 9.22
N LYS A 2 -9.37 16.81 8.75
CA LYS A 2 -9.07 16.69 7.31
C LYS A 2 -9.44 15.33 6.72
N ALA A 3 -9.81 14.34 7.54
CA ALA A 3 -10.12 12.96 7.13
C ALA A 3 -11.54 12.51 7.52
N SER A 4 -12.50 13.42 7.75
CA SER A 4 -13.89 13.08 8.11
C SER A 4 -14.60 12.22 7.06
N TRP A 5 -14.16 12.26 5.82
CA TRP A 5 -14.66 11.42 4.73
C TRP A 5 -14.35 9.93 4.94
N LEU A 6 -13.26 9.59 5.66
CA LEU A 6 -12.96 8.20 6.04
C LEU A 6 -14.04 7.63 6.96
N LEU A 7 -14.54 8.44 7.90
CA LEU A 7 -15.64 8.03 8.79
C LEU A 7 -16.92 7.77 8.01
N LYS A 8 -17.21 8.56 6.96
CA LYS A 8 -18.33 8.30 6.06
C LYS A 8 -18.15 6.97 5.33
N GLY A 9 -16.93 6.69 4.85
CA GLY A 9 -16.59 5.41 4.22
C GLY A 9 -16.77 4.22 5.17
N ALA A 10 -16.27 4.35 6.40
CA ALA A 10 -16.42 3.32 7.44
C ALA A 10 -17.89 3.04 7.77
N ALA A 11 -18.69 4.07 8.00
CA ALA A 11 -20.12 3.93 8.30
C ALA A 11 -20.89 3.26 7.14
N ARG A 12 -20.60 3.63 5.90
CA ARG A 12 -21.19 3.01 4.69
C ARG A 12 -20.75 1.55 4.48
N ALA A 13 -19.60 1.18 5.02
CA ALA A 13 -19.12 -0.20 5.04
C ALA A 13 -19.67 -1.04 6.20
N GLY A 14 -20.50 -0.44 7.07
CA GLY A 14 -21.05 -1.12 8.26
C GLY A 14 -20.03 -1.28 9.40
N LEU A 15 -18.94 -0.47 9.38
CA LEU A 15 -17.89 -0.53 10.40
C LEU A 15 -18.25 0.42 11.54
N GLU A 16 -18.82 -0.12 12.60
CA GLU A 16 -19.30 0.67 13.75
C GLU A 16 -18.19 1.01 14.74
N ARG A 17 -17.22 0.12 14.89
CA ARG A 17 -16.10 0.25 15.83
C ARG A 17 -14.78 -0.20 15.19
N PRO A 18 -13.66 0.48 15.48
CA PRO A 18 -12.37 0.03 15.00
C PRO A 18 -11.96 -1.28 15.71
N THR A 19 -11.24 -2.13 15.00
CA THR A 19 -10.56 -3.29 15.61
C THR A 19 -9.35 -2.83 16.42
N ALA A 20 -8.79 -3.72 17.26
CA ALA A 20 -7.61 -3.40 18.07
C ALA A 20 -6.44 -2.89 17.22
N VAL A 21 -6.12 -3.58 16.11
CA VAL A 21 -5.03 -3.16 15.21
C VAL A 21 -5.31 -1.81 14.55
N GLN A 22 -6.55 -1.52 14.19
CA GLN A 22 -6.95 -0.22 13.62
C GLN A 22 -6.83 0.90 14.65
N SER A 23 -7.26 0.66 15.89
CA SER A 23 -7.20 1.63 16.98
C SER A 23 -5.77 2.08 17.31
N LEU A 24 -4.78 1.19 17.14
CA LEU A 24 -3.38 1.48 17.40
C LEU A 24 -2.67 2.03 16.14
N THR A 25 -2.87 1.41 14.98
CA THR A 25 -2.13 1.74 13.75
C THR A 25 -2.60 3.07 13.13
N VAL A 26 -3.92 3.29 13.04
CA VAL A 26 -4.44 4.47 12.32
C VAL A 26 -3.98 5.79 12.94
N PRO A 27 -4.07 6.02 14.27
CA PRO A 27 -3.58 7.27 14.86
C PRO A 27 -2.08 7.49 14.67
N ALA A 28 -1.26 6.45 14.90
CA ALA A 28 0.18 6.53 14.72
C ALA A 28 0.58 6.88 13.29
N ALA A 29 -0.03 6.19 12.32
CA ALA A 29 0.23 6.44 10.91
C ALA A 29 -0.26 7.82 10.45
N LEU A 30 -1.40 8.32 10.95
CA LEU A 30 -1.88 9.68 10.65
C LEU A 30 -0.99 10.78 11.25
N CYS A 31 -0.20 10.48 12.29
CA CYS A 31 0.83 11.36 12.82
C CYS A 31 2.14 11.33 12.00
N GLY A 32 2.23 10.52 10.95
CA GLY A 32 3.41 10.40 10.10
C GLY A 32 4.46 9.40 10.62
N CYS A 33 4.14 8.60 11.65
CA CYS A 33 5.04 7.58 12.15
C CYS A 33 5.11 6.37 11.22
N ASP A 34 6.29 5.78 11.09
CA ASP A 34 6.43 4.42 10.58
C ASP A 34 5.81 3.44 11.56
N VAL A 35 5.17 2.39 11.05
CA VAL A 35 4.42 1.45 11.90
C VAL A 35 4.74 0.00 11.52
N LEU A 36 5.04 -0.81 12.52
CA LEU A 36 5.01 -2.26 12.43
C LEU A 36 3.78 -2.79 13.17
N ALA A 37 2.80 -3.28 12.44
CA ALA A 37 1.57 -3.84 12.98
C ALA A 37 1.63 -5.38 12.98
N VAL A 38 1.75 -5.97 14.17
CA VAL A 38 1.71 -7.43 14.35
C VAL A 38 0.30 -7.82 14.78
N ALA A 39 -0.43 -8.52 13.91
CA ALA A 39 -1.81 -8.93 14.17
C ALA A 39 -2.22 -10.10 13.27
N GLU A 40 -3.13 -10.94 13.73
CA GLU A 40 -3.64 -12.11 13.01
C GLU A 40 -4.31 -11.75 11.67
N THR A 41 -4.39 -12.73 10.77
CA THR A 41 -5.16 -12.61 9.53
C THR A 41 -6.64 -12.39 9.86
N GLY A 42 -7.30 -11.50 9.14
CA GLY A 42 -8.71 -11.15 9.40
C GLY A 42 -8.93 -10.11 10.50
N SER A 43 -7.89 -9.63 11.19
CA SER A 43 -8.00 -8.60 12.25
C SER A 43 -8.33 -7.19 11.75
N GLY A 44 -8.38 -6.96 10.43
CA GLY A 44 -8.67 -5.67 9.83
C GLY A 44 -7.43 -4.84 9.47
N LYS A 45 -6.26 -5.46 9.28
CA LYS A 45 -4.99 -4.81 8.89
C LYS A 45 -5.11 -3.98 7.62
N THR A 46 -5.85 -4.46 6.62
CA THR A 46 -6.01 -3.74 5.34
C THR A 46 -6.54 -2.33 5.54
N LEU A 47 -7.54 -2.13 6.39
CA LEU A 47 -8.06 -0.80 6.68
C LEU A 47 -7.17 -0.03 7.68
N ALA A 48 -6.43 -0.75 8.54
CA ALA A 48 -5.49 -0.12 9.46
C ALA A 48 -4.38 0.67 8.72
N PHE A 49 -3.86 0.13 7.61
CA PHE A 49 -2.94 0.88 6.75
C PHE A 49 -3.65 1.66 5.63
N GLY A 50 -4.77 1.17 5.13
CA GLY A 50 -5.47 1.74 3.98
C GLY A 50 -6.03 3.13 4.25
N TRP A 51 -6.60 3.38 5.41
CA TRP A 51 -7.13 4.71 5.76
C TRP A 51 -6.05 5.78 5.89
N PRO A 52 -4.93 5.58 6.61
CA PRO A 52 -3.82 6.54 6.62
C PRO A 52 -3.23 6.76 5.23
N LEU A 53 -3.02 5.70 4.45
CA LEU A 53 -2.54 5.77 3.08
C LEU A 53 -3.46 6.64 2.22
N LEU A 54 -4.76 6.38 2.22
CA LEU A 54 -5.73 7.16 1.44
C LEU A 54 -5.79 8.62 1.90
N ALA A 55 -5.67 8.88 3.21
CA ALA A 55 -5.62 10.24 3.75
C ALA A 55 -4.38 10.99 3.26
N HIS A 56 -3.21 10.32 3.27
CA HIS A 56 -1.95 10.86 2.78
C HIS A 56 -2.02 11.18 1.28
N VAL A 57 -2.52 10.24 0.48
CA VAL A 57 -2.65 10.39 -0.97
C VAL A 57 -3.65 11.50 -1.33
N ALA A 58 -4.80 11.54 -0.67
CA ALA A 58 -5.84 12.54 -0.95
C ALA A 58 -5.43 13.97 -0.59
N ALA A 59 -4.42 14.14 0.27
CA ALA A 59 -3.87 15.44 0.64
C ALA A 59 -2.84 15.97 -0.38
N GLN A 60 -2.44 15.18 -1.37
CA GLN A 60 -1.48 15.53 -2.41
C GLN A 60 -2.17 15.76 -3.75
N GLU A 61 -1.46 16.38 -4.69
CA GLU A 61 -1.91 16.48 -6.07
C GLU A 61 -2.05 15.10 -6.72
N ALA A 62 -3.01 14.96 -7.63
CA ALA A 62 -3.18 13.73 -8.39
C ALA A 62 -1.92 13.38 -9.19
N SER A 63 -1.64 12.09 -9.34
CA SER A 63 -0.56 11.60 -10.19
C SER A 63 -0.78 12.02 -11.65
N ARG A 64 0.30 12.37 -12.33
CA ARG A 64 0.29 12.73 -13.76
C ARG A 64 0.53 11.52 -14.67
N GLY A 65 0.53 10.31 -14.11
CA GLY A 65 0.78 9.07 -14.84
C GLY A 65 1.61 8.10 -14.00
N SER A 66 2.70 7.59 -14.54
CA SER A 66 3.55 6.52 -13.97
C SER A 66 4.30 6.86 -12.67
N GLU A 67 3.87 7.89 -11.93
CA GLU A 67 4.51 8.39 -10.71
C GLU A 67 3.55 8.29 -9.51
N PRO A 68 3.29 7.09 -8.98
CA PRO A 68 2.36 6.91 -7.87
C PRO A 68 2.88 7.56 -6.59
N VAL A 69 1.95 7.98 -5.75
CA VAL A 69 2.22 8.56 -4.41
C VAL A 69 2.43 7.46 -3.37
N ALA A 70 1.78 6.30 -3.56
CA ALA A 70 1.83 5.19 -2.62
C ALA A 70 2.00 3.85 -3.33
N LEU A 71 2.79 2.98 -2.69
CA LEU A 71 2.96 1.57 -3.08
C LEU A 71 2.54 0.67 -1.92
N VAL A 72 1.69 -0.32 -2.23
CA VAL A 72 1.34 -1.43 -1.34
C VAL A 72 1.87 -2.72 -1.95
N VAL A 73 2.78 -3.38 -1.25
CA VAL A 73 3.37 -4.66 -1.68
C VAL A 73 2.70 -5.79 -0.93
N VAL A 74 2.25 -6.80 -1.66
CA VAL A 74 1.52 -7.97 -1.15
C VAL A 74 2.07 -9.26 -1.74
N PRO A 75 2.02 -10.40 -1.01
CA PRO A 75 2.69 -11.64 -1.44
C PRO A 75 2.02 -12.35 -2.62
N THR A 76 0.70 -12.24 -2.78
CA THR A 76 -0.05 -13.02 -3.77
C THR A 76 -0.95 -12.15 -4.64
N ARG A 77 -1.33 -12.68 -5.80
CA ARG A 77 -2.29 -12.06 -6.72
C ARG A 77 -3.65 -11.87 -6.05
N GLU A 78 -4.12 -12.88 -5.34
CA GLU A 78 -5.43 -12.87 -4.69
C GLU A 78 -5.51 -11.75 -3.66
N LEU A 79 -4.47 -11.61 -2.83
CA LEU A 79 -4.38 -10.52 -1.86
C LEU A 79 -4.25 -9.15 -2.55
N CYS A 80 -3.51 -9.06 -3.66
CA CYS A 80 -3.41 -7.85 -4.47
C CYS A 80 -4.79 -7.37 -4.94
N GLU A 81 -5.60 -8.29 -5.50
CA GLU A 81 -6.96 -7.98 -5.94
C GLU A 81 -7.87 -7.59 -4.76
N GLN A 82 -7.73 -8.27 -3.62
CA GLN A 82 -8.52 -7.97 -2.40
C GLN A 82 -8.19 -6.58 -1.87
N VAL A 83 -6.92 -6.25 -1.67
CA VAL A 83 -6.47 -4.95 -1.19
C VAL A 83 -6.85 -3.84 -2.18
N TYR A 84 -6.65 -4.05 -3.47
CA TYR A 84 -7.07 -3.13 -4.52
C TYR A 84 -8.57 -2.79 -4.43
N ARG A 85 -9.44 -3.81 -4.31
CA ARG A 85 -10.90 -3.60 -4.19
C ARG A 85 -11.25 -2.81 -2.95
N GLU A 86 -10.62 -3.13 -1.83
CA GLU A 86 -10.89 -2.47 -0.55
C GLU A 86 -10.44 -1.00 -0.58
N LEU A 87 -9.22 -0.71 -1.06
CA LEU A 87 -8.76 0.67 -1.21
C LEU A 87 -9.62 1.47 -2.19
N THR A 88 -9.97 0.89 -3.34
CA THR A 88 -10.85 1.53 -4.33
C THR A 88 -12.22 1.83 -3.75
N ARG A 89 -12.80 0.92 -2.96
CA ARG A 89 -14.08 1.12 -2.28
C ARG A 89 -14.06 2.32 -1.35
N HIS A 90 -13.01 2.47 -0.53
CA HIS A 90 -12.87 3.56 0.42
C HIS A 90 -12.43 4.87 -0.24
N ALA A 91 -11.63 4.82 -1.31
CA ALA A 91 -11.18 5.98 -2.08
C ALA A 91 -12.35 6.79 -2.69
N ARG A 92 -13.51 6.17 -2.92
CA ARG A 92 -14.72 6.86 -3.45
C ARG A 92 -15.23 7.99 -2.57
N TYR A 93 -14.86 7.99 -1.28
CA TYR A 93 -15.26 9.03 -0.33
C TYR A 93 -14.24 10.15 -0.18
N ALA A 94 -13.07 10.03 -0.85
CA ALA A 94 -12.01 11.02 -0.79
C ALA A 94 -12.45 12.37 -1.38
N PRO A 95 -11.88 13.50 -0.92
CA PRO A 95 -12.22 14.84 -1.38
C PRO A 95 -11.84 15.10 -2.85
N ARG A 96 -10.96 14.28 -3.40
CA ARG A 96 -10.64 14.21 -4.84
C ARG A 96 -10.65 12.75 -5.32
N ALA A 97 -10.69 12.55 -6.62
CA ALA A 97 -10.49 11.22 -7.18
C ALA A 97 -9.10 10.69 -6.82
N VAL A 98 -9.04 9.47 -6.28
CA VAL A 98 -7.83 8.73 -5.97
C VAL A 98 -7.87 7.43 -6.77
N GLY A 99 -7.01 7.32 -7.77
CA GLY A 99 -6.89 6.12 -8.60
C GLY A 99 -6.01 5.07 -7.95
N THR A 100 -6.47 3.85 -7.98
CA THR A 100 -5.71 2.68 -7.52
C THR A 100 -5.51 1.72 -8.69
N VAL A 101 -4.31 1.17 -8.83
CA VAL A 101 -3.98 0.19 -9.88
C VAL A 101 -3.43 -1.08 -9.24
N ALA A 102 -3.90 -2.25 -9.70
CA ALA A 102 -3.39 -3.55 -9.28
C ALA A 102 -2.34 -4.05 -10.28
N VAL A 103 -1.19 -4.53 -9.77
CA VAL A 103 -0.03 -4.96 -10.56
C VAL A 103 0.46 -6.32 -10.08
N PHE A 104 0.20 -7.39 -10.85
CA PHE A 104 0.56 -8.75 -10.47
C PHE A 104 0.91 -9.64 -11.68
N GLY A 105 1.58 -10.75 -11.44
CA GLY A 105 1.95 -11.71 -12.48
C GLY A 105 0.79 -12.54 -13.00
N GLY A 106 0.99 -13.18 -14.16
CA GLY A 106 0.05 -14.18 -14.70
C GLY A 106 -1.01 -13.67 -15.65
N ALA A 107 -1.23 -12.37 -15.83
CA ALA A 107 -2.18 -11.84 -16.82
C ALA A 107 -1.90 -10.36 -17.14
N GLY A 108 -2.39 -9.89 -18.29
CA GLY A 108 -2.64 -8.48 -18.59
C GLY A 108 -1.49 -7.50 -18.40
N LYS A 109 -0.23 -7.88 -18.66
CA LYS A 109 0.93 -6.99 -18.44
C LYS A 109 0.77 -5.63 -19.11
N TRP A 110 0.34 -5.63 -20.37
CA TRP A 110 0.18 -4.40 -21.17
C TRP A 110 -0.99 -3.54 -20.71
N GLU A 111 -2.08 -4.17 -20.26
CA GLU A 111 -3.23 -3.49 -19.69
C GLU A 111 -2.85 -2.81 -18.36
N MET A 112 -2.12 -3.50 -17.48
CA MET A 112 -1.63 -2.93 -16.22
C MET A 112 -0.67 -1.77 -16.49
N ALA A 113 0.26 -1.89 -17.44
CA ALA A 113 1.17 -0.83 -17.83
C ALA A 113 0.42 0.39 -18.38
N ARG A 114 -0.64 0.19 -19.15
CA ARG A 114 -1.49 1.25 -19.68
C ARG A 114 -2.28 1.95 -18.56
N GLU A 115 -2.81 1.18 -17.59
CA GLU A 115 -3.50 1.76 -16.43
C GLU A 115 -2.55 2.62 -15.59
N LEU A 116 -1.32 2.17 -15.34
CA LEU A 116 -0.30 2.94 -14.60
C LEU A 116 0.05 4.26 -15.27
N LYS A 117 0.01 4.32 -16.59
CA LYS A 117 0.31 5.53 -17.36
C LYS A 117 -0.84 6.55 -17.40
N LYS A 118 -2.02 6.20 -16.91
CA LYS A 118 -3.14 7.14 -16.82
C LYS A 118 -2.90 8.16 -15.71
N ALA A 119 -3.32 9.40 -15.94
CA ALA A 119 -3.37 10.39 -14.90
C ALA A 119 -4.28 9.94 -13.75
N GLY A 120 -3.86 10.22 -12.51
CA GLY A 120 -4.60 9.80 -11.32
C GLY A 120 -4.32 8.38 -10.83
N SER A 121 -3.31 7.69 -11.37
CA SER A 121 -2.82 6.41 -10.83
C SER A 121 -1.99 6.67 -9.57
N ASP A 122 -2.66 7.04 -8.48
CA ASP A 122 -2.02 7.54 -7.26
C ASP A 122 -1.48 6.41 -6.36
N VAL A 123 -2.16 5.27 -6.35
CA VAL A 123 -1.86 4.12 -5.50
C VAL A 123 -1.62 2.88 -6.36
N VAL A 124 -0.50 2.22 -6.14
CA VAL A 124 -0.21 0.93 -6.76
C VAL A 124 -0.25 -0.17 -5.70
N VAL A 125 -1.05 -1.20 -5.93
CA VAL A 125 -1.03 -2.45 -5.14
C VAL A 125 -0.35 -3.51 -5.98
N ALA A 126 0.76 -4.09 -5.52
CA ALA A 126 1.59 -4.92 -6.37
C ALA A 126 2.11 -6.19 -5.69
N THR A 127 2.30 -7.25 -6.49
CA THR A 127 3.20 -8.35 -6.12
C THR A 127 4.64 -8.00 -6.48
N PRO A 128 5.65 -8.44 -5.67
CA PRO A 128 7.04 -8.01 -5.84
C PRO A 128 7.59 -8.22 -7.24
N GLY A 129 7.43 -9.42 -7.80
CA GLY A 129 8.02 -9.79 -9.09
C GLY A 129 7.57 -8.88 -10.24
N ARG A 130 6.24 -8.68 -10.41
CA ARG A 130 5.73 -7.83 -11.49
C ARG A 130 6.08 -6.36 -11.27
N MET A 131 6.13 -5.91 -10.03
CA MET A 131 6.56 -4.54 -9.73
C MET A 131 8.02 -4.31 -10.12
N MET A 132 8.90 -5.27 -9.83
CA MET A 132 10.31 -5.22 -10.25
C MET A 132 10.47 -5.19 -11.78
N GLU A 133 9.69 -6.00 -12.53
CA GLU A 133 9.69 -5.93 -14.00
C GLU A 133 9.33 -4.52 -14.48
N PHE A 134 8.29 -3.91 -13.94
CA PHE A 134 7.84 -2.57 -14.35
C PHE A 134 8.85 -1.47 -14.01
N LEU A 135 9.58 -1.62 -12.92
CA LEU A 135 10.68 -0.71 -12.59
C LEU A 135 11.88 -0.87 -13.54
N GLN A 136 12.23 -2.11 -13.90
CA GLN A 136 13.30 -2.40 -14.85
C GLN A 136 12.98 -1.89 -16.26
N GLU A 137 11.72 -2.03 -16.67
CA GLU A 137 11.21 -1.56 -17.97
C GLU A 137 10.84 -0.07 -17.98
N GLN A 138 11.09 0.65 -16.89
CA GLN A 138 10.76 2.08 -16.74
C GLN A 138 9.28 2.40 -17.00
N VAL A 139 8.39 1.46 -16.70
CA VAL A 139 6.93 1.66 -16.80
C VAL A 139 6.43 2.55 -15.67
N VAL A 140 7.10 2.52 -14.52
CA VAL A 140 6.76 3.28 -13.31
C VAL A 140 8.00 3.88 -12.67
N ASP A 141 7.87 5.09 -12.13
CA ASP A 141 8.90 5.77 -11.35
C ASP A 141 8.40 5.98 -9.90
N LEU A 142 9.04 5.28 -8.97
CA LEU A 142 8.76 5.40 -7.54
C LEU A 142 9.58 6.50 -6.86
N GLN A 143 10.71 6.91 -7.45
CA GLN A 143 11.57 7.95 -6.87
C GLN A 143 10.95 9.34 -7.03
N ALA A 144 10.19 9.55 -8.08
CA ALA A 144 9.59 10.85 -8.36
C ALA A 144 8.65 11.32 -7.24
N ARG A 145 7.71 10.46 -6.80
CA ARG A 145 6.63 10.89 -5.90
C ARG A 145 6.22 9.90 -4.82
N CYS A 146 6.71 8.66 -4.81
CA CYS A 146 6.26 7.65 -3.87
C CYS A 146 6.79 7.97 -2.47
N THR A 147 5.90 8.47 -1.61
CA THR A 147 6.18 8.87 -0.22
C THR A 147 5.48 8.01 0.82
N PHE A 148 4.76 6.97 0.38
CA PHE A 148 4.10 6.05 1.28
C PHE A 148 4.31 4.60 0.82
N LEU A 149 4.88 3.77 1.68
CA LEU A 149 5.12 2.34 1.43
C LEU A 149 4.32 1.51 2.42
N VAL A 150 3.63 0.49 1.91
CA VAL A 150 3.06 -0.57 2.74
C VAL A 150 3.62 -1.91 2.31
N VAL A 151 4.02 -2.73 3.26
CA VAL A 151 4.40 -4.13 3.06
C VAL A 151 3.43 -4.98 3.88
N ASP A 152 2.44 -5.59 3.22
CA ASP A 152 1.42 -6.41 3.89
C ASP A 152 1.80 -7.90 3.86
N GLU A 153 1.56 -8.62 4.96
CA GLU A 153 1.97 -10.01 5.16
C GLU A 153 3.49 -10.21 4.95
N ALA A 154 4.32 -9.40 5.63
CA ALA A 154 5.76 -9.42 5.47
C ALA A 154 6.37 -10.81 5.76
N ASP A 155 5.89 -11.53 6.77
CA ASP A 155 6.29 -12.91 7.09
C ASP A 155 6.06 -13.85 5.90
N ARG A 156 4.89 -13.75 5.27
CA ARG A 156 4.55 -14.56 4.09
C ARG A 156 5.45 -14.25 2.89
N MET A 157 5.84 -13.00 2.70
CA MET A 157 6.78 -12.63 1.63
C MET A 157 8.15 -13.26 1.84
N PHE A 158 8.63 -13.34 3.09
CA PHE A 158 9.89 -14.05 3.40
C PHE A 158 9.78 -15.55 3.15
N GLU A 159 8.68 -16.19 3.53
CA GLU A 159 8.44 -17.61 3.24
C GLU A 159 8.47 -17.91 1.73
N LEU A 160 7.97 -17.00 0.91
CA LEU A 160 7.94 -17.11 -0.54
C LEU A 160 9.26 -16.67 -1.23
N GLY A 161 10.25 -16.23 -0.47
CA GLY A 161 11.58 -15.88 -0.98
C GLY A 161 11.65 -14.49 -1.64
N PHE A 162 10.76 -13.57 -1.32
CA PHE A 162 10.74 -12.21 -1.91
C PHE A 162 11.64 -11.19 -1.20
N GLN A 163 12.53 -11.62 -0.30
CA GLN A 163 13.37 -10.73 0.50
C GLN A 163 14.18 -9.76 -0.37
N ASP A 164 14.86 -10.27 -1.40
CA ASP A 164 15.72 -9.44 -2.27
C ASP A 164 14.90 -8.44 -3.08
N GLN A 165 13.72 -8.85 -3.57
CA GLN A 165 12.81 -7.96 -4.27
C GLN A 165 12.30 -6.84 -3.36
N LEU A 166 11.94 -7.15 -2.10
CA LEU A 166 11.49 -6.14 -1.14
C LEU A 166 12.59 -5.13 -0.83
N THR A 167 13.82 -5.60 -0.59
CA THR A 167 14.98 -4.76 -0.37
C THR A 167 15.23 -3.84 -1.57
N SER A 168 15.20 -4.41 -2.77
CA SER A 168 15.39 -3.67 -4.01
C SER A 168 14.27 -2.65 -4.26
N LEU A 169 13.01 -2.98 -3.94
CA LEU A 169 11.87 -2.04 -4.02
C LEU A 169 12.05 -0.88 -3.04
N ALA A 170 12.43 -1.16 -1.78
CA ALA A 170 12.65 -0.13 -0.78
C ALA A 170 13.74 0.88 -1.20
N GLN A 171 14.80 0.42 -1.87
CA GLN A 171 15.87 1.29 -2.39
C GLN A 171 15.44 2.16 -3.57
N ARG A 172 14.37 1.80 -4.28
CA ARG A 172 13.84 2.53 -5.45
C ARG A 172 12.70 3.49 -5.12
N ILE A 173 12.31 3.58 -3.87
CA ILE A 173 11.35 4.56 -3.36
C ILE A 173 12.11 5.73 -2.75
N ARG A 174 11.48 6.90 -2.65
CA ARG A 174 12.09 8.07 -2.00
C ARG A 174 12.57 7.73 -0.59
N PRO A 175 13.77 8.22 -0.18
CA PRO A 175 14.24 8.04 1.19
C PRO A 175 13.30 8.67 2.23
N SER A 176 12.74 9.85 1.91
CA SER A 176 11.75 10.54 2.73
C SER A 176 10.35 9.97 2.49
N ARG A 177 10.09 8.79 3.02
CA ARG A 177 8.78 8.13 2.95
C ARG A 177 8.30 7.74 4.33
N GLN A 178 7.00 7.52 4.45
CA GLN A 178 6.41 6.81 5.58
C GLN A 178 6.24 5.34 5.20
N ALA A 179 6.57 4.42 6.10
CA ALA A 179 6.45 2.99 5.88
C ALA A 179 5.52 2.32 6.90
N ILE A 180 4.64 1.45 6.42
CA ILE A 180 3.82 0.57 7.28
C ILE A 180 4.10 -0.88 6.91
N PHE A 181 4.49 -1.66 7.89
CA PHE A 181 4.64 -3.10 7.78
C PHE A 181 3.52 -3.79 8.54
N THR A 182 2.88 -4.77 7.92
CA THR A 182 1.94 -5.64 8.61
C THR A 182 2.41 -7.08 8.52
N THR A 183 2.20 -7.84 9.58
CA THR A 183 2.63 -9.24 9.67
C THR A 183 1.77 -9.99 10.69
N ALA A 184 1.64 -11.30 10.56
CA ALA A 184 1.02 -12.13 11.59
C ALA A 184 2.07 -12.57 12.63
N THR A 185 3.29 -12.81 12.20
CA THR A 185 4.42 -13.22 13.04
C THR A 185 5.61 -12.29 12.83
N LEU A 186 6.50 -12.16 13.83
CA LEU A 186 7.69 -11.32 13.75
C LEU A 186 8.97 -12.13 13.87
N PRO A 187 9.34 -12.89 12.84
CA PRO A 187 10.63 -13.55 12.83
C PRO A 187 11.79 -12.53 12.69
N PRO A 188 13.02 -12.85 13.15
CA PRO A 188 14.16 -11.91 13.11
C PRO A 188 14.45 -11.30 11.74
N LYS A 189 14.17 -12.03 10.66
CA LYS A 189 14.34 -11.54 9.28
C LYS A 189 13.37 -10.40 8.94
N VAL A 190 12.13 -10.46 9.41
CA VAL A 190 11.14 -9.38 9.22
C VAL A 190 11.56 -8.16 10.02
N ASP A 191 11.98 -8.33 11.28
CA ASP A 191 12.50 -7.23 12.11
C ASP A 191 13.70 -6.54 11.43
N GLY A 192 14.62 -7.31 10.84
CA GLY A 192 15.74 -6.78 10.08
C GLY A 192 15.34 -5.92 8.89
N LEU A 193 14.34 -6.35 8.10
CA LEU A 193 13.82 -5.56 6.99
C LEU A 193 13.19 -4.24 7.47
N VAL A 194 12.35 -4.31 8.50
CA VAL A 194 11.67 -3.12 9.05
C VAL A 194 12.67 -2.07 9.51
N ARG A 195 13.77 -2.47 10.16
CA ARG A 195 14.82 -1.55 10.64
C ARG A 195 15.68 -0.96 9.51
N SER A 196 15.71 -1.60 8.34
CA SER A 196 16.51 -1.16 7.18
C SER A 196 15.70 -0.37 6.16
N ALA A 197 14.39 -0.34 6.27
CA ALA A 197 13.46 0.31 5.36
C ALA A 197 13.16 1.76 5.74
#